data_e544dce5df3052b185dd96fae4afadbe
#
_entry.id   e544dce5df3052b185dd96fae4afadbe
#
_cell.length_a   1.000
_cell.length_b   1.000
_cell.length_c   1.000
_cell.angle_alpha   90.00
_cell.angle_beta   90.00
_cell.angle_gamma   90.00
#
_symmetry.space_group_name_H-M   'P 1'
#
loop_
_entity.id
_entity.type
_entity.pdbx_description
1 polymer ?
#
loop_
_entity_poly.entity_id
_entity_poly.type
_entity_poly.pdbx_seq_one_letter_code
_entity_poly.pdbx_strand_id
1 'polypeptide(L)'
;EVKKRGAFLHNIMPLISEAEHGTVFGLTGQRGPTASELKAVQDACMGGANLMRHCRQCRADAVGLLGEDRSEEFTLDKLEQMDVVYDLDKRKSYQDKVEVERAAQQAAKQQALVASSAIKVAEDLKVLVAVATKGGGRVNEHFGHVTEFQVFEVSAAEALFVGHRRVDQYCEGGAGNDEQLPSVVRAINDCHAVLVAKIGACPKDELTAAGVEPVDQYVGEFIEKAALDWFNDYRARIASGAVVHQARGDAQIRQGAFTNLAGGVALAA
;
A
#
# COMPACT_ATOMS: atom_id res chain seq x y z
N GLU A 1 2.23 1.81 -26.09
CA GLU A 1 0.96 2.17 -26.78
C GLU A 1 -0.12 2.58 -25.77
N VAL A 2 -0.42 1.76 -24.76
CA VAL A 2 -1.46 2.00 -23.73
C VAL A 2 -1.24 3.32 -23.00
N LYS A 3 0.02 3.62 -22.62
CA LYS A 3 0.44 4.88 -22.02
C LYS A 3 0.20 6.09 -22.94
N LYS A 4 0.50 5.96 -24.25
CA LYS A 4 0.24 7.02 -25.24
C LYS A 4 -1.24 7.35 -25.36
N ARG A 5 -2.12 6.41 -24.97
CA ARG A 5 -3.58 6.58 -24.94
C ARG A 5 -4.13 7.04 -23.60
N GLY A 6 -3.26 7.50 -22.71
CA GLY A 6 -3.66 8.12 -21.44
C GLY A 6 -3.88 7.15 -20.29
N ALA A 7 -3.48 5.87 -20.39
CA ALA A 7 -3.48 4.98 -19.24
C ALA A 7 -2.43 5.45 -18.23
N PHE A 8 -2.88 5.73 -17.03
CA PHE A 8 -2.05 6.23 -15.96
C PHE A 8 -1.53 5.10 -15.04
N LEU A 9 -2.24 3.97 -14.99
CA LEU A 9 -1.89 2.80 -14.22
C LEU A 9 -1.83 1.57 -15.11
N HIS A 10 -0.73 0.80 -15.03
CA HIS A 10 -0.59 -0.48 -15.69
C HIS A 10 -0.49 -1.60 -14.66
N ASN A 11 -1.17 -2.68 -14.91
CA ASN A 11 -0.96 -3.93 -14.20
C ASN A 11 -0.37 -4.96 -15.19
N ILE A 12 0.84 -5.43 -14.91
CA ILE A 12 1.51 -6.47 -15.69
C ILE A 12 1.58 -7.70 -14.82
N MET A 13 0.77 -8.67 -15.16
CA MET A 13 0.63 -9.92 -14.43
C MET A 13 1.21 -11.08 -15.22
N PRO A 14 1.78 -12.09 -14.55
CA PRO A 14 2.18 -13.31 -15.22
C PRO A 14 0.96 -14.04 -15.78
N LEU A 15 1.15 -14.66 -16.94
CA LEU A 15 0.16 -15.57 -17.49
C LEU A 15 0.02 -16.79 -16.55
N ILE A 16 -1.20 -17.13 -16.19
CA ILE A 16 -1.53 -18.40 -15.54
C ILE A 16 -1.57 -19.45 -16.65
N SER A 17 -0.59 -20.36 -16.65
CA SER A 17 -0.36 -21.32 -17.73
C SER A 17 -0.70 -22.76 -17.38
N GLU A 18 -1.22 -23.00 -16.19
CA GLU A 18 -1.72 -24.33 -15.79
C GLU A 18 -3.01 -24.65 -16.56
N ALA A 19 -3.07 -25.85 -17.14
CA ALA A 19 -4.20 -26.28 -17.96
C ALA A 19 -5.54 -26.33 -17.17
N GLU A 20 -5.45 -26.55 -15.88
CA GLU A 20 -6.59 -26.63 -14.94
C GLU A 20 -7.38 -25.31 -14.85
N HIS A 21 -6.74 -24.18 -15.16
CA HIS A 21 -7.42 -22.88 -15.21
C HIS A 21 -8.25 -22.65 -16.48
N GLY A 22 -8.17 -23.56 -17.45
CA GLY A 22 -8.99 -23.52 -18.67
C GLY A 22 -8.63 -22.39 -19.64
N THR A 23 -7.52 -21.69 -19.44
CA THR A 23 -7.08 -20.62 -20.36
C THR A 23 -6.62 -21.26 -21.69
N VAL A 24 -6.84 -20.58 -22.82
CA VAL A 24 -6.40 -21.06 -24.13
C VAL A 24 -4.90 -21.35 -24.14
N PHE A 25 -4.10 -20.47 -23.57
CA PHE A 25 -2.66 -20.63 -23.50
C PHE A 25 -2.22 -21.78 -22.59
N GLY A 26 -2.90 -21.99 -21.46
CA GLY A 26 -2.68 -23.16 -20.60
C GLY A 26 -3.01 -24.47 -21.33
N LEU A 27 -4.16 -24.52 -21.97
CA LEU A 27 -4.63 -25.70 -22.74
C LEU A 27 -3.72 -26.04 -23.95
N THR A 28 -3.07 -25.04 -24.53
CA THR A 28 -2.16 -25.22 -25.67
C THR A 28 -0.69 -25.42 -25.25
N GLY A 29 -0.40 -25.50 -23.97
CA GLY A 29 0.95 -25.75 -23.44
C GLY A 29 1.88 -24.55 -23.47
N GLN A 30 1.35 -23.33 -23.57
CA GLN A 30 2.14 -22.10 -23.44
C GLN A 30 2.66 -21.97 -22.00
N ARG A 31 3.99 -21.93 -21.83
CA ARG A 31 4.57 -21.70 -20.50
C ARG A 31 4.31 -20.27 -20.02
N GLY A 32 4.21 -20.10 -18.72
CA GLY A 32 4.23 -18.79 -18.07
C GLY A 32 5.61 -18.12 -18.14
N PRO A 33 5.71 -16.81 -17.90
CA PRO A 33 6.97 -16.10 -17.84
C PRO A 33 7.78 -16.50 -16.61
N THR A 34 9.09 -16.48 -16.72
CA THR A 34 9.98 -16.53 -15.56
C THR A 34 9.94 -15.21 -14.78
N ALA A 35 10.37 -15.24 -13.52
CA ALA A 35 10.43 -14.02 -12.70
C ALA A 35 11.33 -12.93 -13.34
N SER A 36 12.42 -13.33 -14.00
CA SER A 36 13.33 -12.41 -14.69
C SER A 36 12.69 -11.80 -15.95
N GLU A 37 11.95 -12.58 -16.72
CA GLU A 37 11.21 -12.09 -17.90
C GLU A 37 10.11 -11.11 -17.47
N LEU A 38 9.35 -11.45 -16.43
CA LEU A 38 8.32 -10.56 -15.90
C LEU A 38 8.91 -9.25 -15.39
N LYS A 39 10.03 -9.33 -14.65
CA LYS A 39 10.74 -8.15 -14.18
C LYS A 39 11.25 -7.27 -15.33
N ALA A 40 11.84 -7.87 -16.36
CA ALA A 40 12.33 -7.12 -17.51
C ALA A 40 11.21 -6.36 -18.23
N VAL A 41 10.03 -6.98 -18.38
CA VAL A 41 8.86 -6.33 -18.99
C VAL A 41 8.33 -5.21 -18.08
N GLN A 42 8.28 -5.44 -16.77
CA GLN A 42 7.88 -4.42 -15.81
C GLN A 42 8.83 -3.21 -15.85
N ASP A 43 10.14 -3.44 -15.83
CA ASP A 43 11.16 -2.39 -15.90
C ASP A 43 11.07 -1.60 -17.23
N ALA A 44 10.86 -2.28 -18.35
CA ALA A 44 10.67 -1.65 -19.65
C ALA A 44 9.40 -0.78 -19.72
N CYS A 45 8.36 -1.12 -18.96
CA CYS A 45 7.09 -0.39 -18.94
C CYS A 45 7.06 0.77 -17.95
N MET A 46 8.04 0.89 -17.05
CA MET A 46 8.08 1.91 -15.99
C MET A 46 8.26 3.35 -16.49
N GLY A 47 8.62 3.58 -17.72
CA GLY A 47 8.87 4.90 -18.31
C GLY A 47 7.67 5.86 -18.30
N GLY A 48 7.04 6.17 -17.14
CA GLY A 48 6.05 7.24 -16.93
C GLY A 48 4.57 6.81 -16.90
N ALA A 49 4.28 5.53 -16.72
CA ALA A 49 3.00 5.05 -16.19
C ALA A 49 3.27 4.40 -14.83
N ASN A 50 2.38 4.59 -13.86
CA ASN A 50 2.49 3.90 -12.59
C ASN A 50 2.22 2.42 -12.81
N LEU A 51 3.13 1.56 -12.34
CA LEU A 51 3.00 0.12 -12.41
C LEU A 51 2.42 -0.40 -11.09
N MET A 52 1.37 -1.19 -11.15
CA MET A 52 0.88 -1.93 -9.97
C MET A 52 1.89 -3.03 -9.64
N ARG A 53 2.67 -2.85 -8.57
CA ARG A 53 3.71 -3.80 -8.17
C ARG A 53 3.25 -4.80 -7.09
N HIS A 54 2.13 -4.54 -6.45
CA HIS A 54 1.61 -5.34 -5.35
C HIS A 54 0.75 -6.52 -5.82
N CYS A 55 0.19 -6.48 -7.03
CA CYS A 55 -0.55 -7.60 -7.60
C CYS A 55 0.41 -8.60 -8.24
N ARG A 56 0.67 -9.70 -7.56
CA ARG A 56 1.54 -10.77 -8.07
C ARG A 56 0.78 -11.82 -8.87
N GLN A 57 -0.48 -12.02 -8.55
CA GLN A 57 -1.37 -12.95 -9.21
C GLN A 57 -2.80 -12.44 -9.07
N CYS A 58 -3.52 -12.35 -10.17
CA CYS A 58 -4.90 -11.92 -10.17
C CYS A 58 -5.72 -12.89 -11.01
N ARG A 59 -6.86 -13.27 -10.49
CA ARG A 59 -7.89 -13.95 -11.28
C ARG A 59 -8.54 -12.90 -12.18
N ALA A 60 -8.55 -13.16 -13.48
CA ALA A 60 -9.16 -12.25 -14.46
C ALA A 60 -10.69 -12.12 -14.30
N ASP A 61 -11.28 -13.08 -13.61
CA ASP A 61 -12.71 -13.21 -13.32
C ASP A 61 -13.11 -12.69 -11.93
N ALA A 62 -12.14 -12.22 -11.12
CA ALA A 62 -12.45 -11.67 -9.80
C ALA A 62 -13.13 -10.31 -9.91
N VAL A 63 -14.20 -10.13 -9.16
CA VAL A 63 -14.98 -8.89 -9.07
C VAL A 63 -15.05 -8.46 -7.62
N GLY A 64 -14.80 -7.16 -7.35
CA GLY A 64 -14.88 -6.60 -6.00
C GLY A 64 -13.57 -5.99 -5.51
N LEU A 65 -13.49 -5.79 -4.21
CA LEU A 65 -12.30 -5.26 -3.55
C LEU A 65 -11.28 -6.36 -3.26
N LEU A 66 -10.05 -5.97 -2.99
CA LEU A 66 -8.99 -6.91 -2.63
C LEU A 66 -9.42 -7.74 -1.39
N GLY A 67 -9.45 -9.08 -1.55
CA GLY A 67 -9.90 -10.01 -0.52
C GLY A 67 -11.39 -10.32 -0.53
N GLU A 68 -12.19 -9.65 -1.37
CA GLU A 68 -13.61 -9.90 -1.57
C GLU A 68 -13.86 -10.27 -3.04
N ASP A 69 -14.18 -11.54 -3.30
CA ASP A 69 -14.54 -11.99 -4.65
C ASP A 69 -16.07 -12.11 -4.73
N ARG A 70 -16.66 -11.23 -5.55
CA ARG A 70 -18.11 -11.17 -5.81
C ARG A 70 -18.46 -11.69 -7.21
N SER A 71 -17.59 -12.47 -7.83
CA SER A 71 -17.80 -12.97 -9.19
C SER A 71 -19.09 -13.78 -9.34
N GLU A 72 -19.52 -14.47 -8.27
CA GLU A 72 -20.79 -15.22 -8.26
C GLU A 72 -22.04 -14.34 -8.41
N GLU A 73 -21.94 -13.04 -8.14
CA GLU A 73 -23.02 -12.08 -8.36
C GLU A 73 -23.20 -11.72 -9.85
N PHE A 74 -22.19 -12.01 -10.68
CA PHE A 74 -22.10 -11.63 -12.08
C PHE A 74 -22.01 -12.83 -13.03
N THR A 75 -22.76 -13.91 -12.73
CA THR A 75 -22.89 -15.04 -13.65
C THR A 75 -23.59 -14.65 -14.96
N LEU A 76 -23.31 -15.38 -16.05
CA LEU A 76 -23.90 -15.09 -17.35
C LEU A 76 -25.43 -14.98 -17.29
N ASP A 77 -26.09 -15.92 -16.60
CA ASP A 77 -27.54 -15.94 -16.44
C ASP A 77 -28.07 -14.69 -15.73
N LYS A 78 -27.33 -14.17 -14.74
CA LYS A 78 -27.69 -12.93 -14.04
C LYS A 78 -27.44 -11.72 -14.91
N LEU A 79 -26.31 -11.70 -15.66
CA LEU A 79 -25.97 -10.61 -16.56
C LEU A 79 -27.00 -10.47 -17.72
N GLU A 80 -27.48 -11.59 -18.25
CA GLU A 80 -28.54 -11.60 -19.29
C GLU A 80 -29.86 -11.04 -18.78
N GLN A 81 -30.13 -11.13 -17.47
CA GLN A 81 -31.32 -10.61 -16.83
C GLN A 81 -31.18 -9.17 -16.36
N MET A 82 -29.96 -8.60 -16.38
CA MET A 82 -29.71 -7.22 -15.96
C MET A 82 -30.06 -6.24 -17.09
N ASP A 83 -30.99 -5.34 -16.80
CA ASP A 83 -31.25 -4.21 -17.66
C ASP A 83 -30.17 -3.13 -17.45
N VAL A 84 -29.10 -3.21 -18.24
CA VAL A 84 -27.95 -2.30 -18.09
C VAL A 84 -28.22 -0.98 -18.82
N VAL A 85 -28.73 0.01 -18.10
CA VAL A 85 -28.81 1.39 -18.60
C VAL A 85 -27.43 2.05 -18.53
N TYR A 86 -26.84 2.29 -19.68
CA TYR A 86 -25.55 2.95 -19.78
C TYR A 86 -25.72 4.48 -19.66
N ASP A 87 -25.55 5.00 -18.45
CA ASP A 87 -25.68 6.41 -18.13
C ASP A 87 -24.31 7.14 -18.31
N LEU A 88 -24.15 7.76 -19.49
CA LEU A 88 -22.94 8.51 -19.83
C LEU A 88 -22.72 9.74 -18.95
N ASP A 89 -23.77 10.42 -18.55
CA ASP A 89 -23.69 11.65 -17.76
C ASP A 89 -23.26 11.32 -16.33
N LYS A 90 -23.82 10.25 -15.78
CA LYS A 90 -23.41 9.74 -14.45
C LYS A 90 -21.96 9.30 -14.46
N ARG A 91 -21.52 8.60 -15.52
CA ARG A 91 -20.11 8.20 -15.68
C ARG A 91 -19.19 9.41 -15.76
N LYS A 92 -19.54 10.41 -16.57
CA LYS A 92 -18.77 11.65 -16.69
C LYS A 92 -18.68 12.39 -15.36
N SER A 93 -19.82 12.57 -14.68
CA SER A 93 -19.84 13.19 -13.35
C SER A 93 -18.95 12.45 -12.33
N TYR A 94 -18.88 11.13 -12.40
CA TYR A 94 -17.97 10.35 -11.56
C TYR A 94 -16.50 10.59 -11.92
N GLN A 95 -16.17 10.60 -13.22
CA GLN A 95 -14.82 10.89 -13.71
C GLN A 95 -14.36 12.28 -13.27
N ASP A 96 -15.20 13.30 -13.42
CA ASP A 96 -14.90 14.65 -12.98
C ASP A 96 -14.61 14.74 -11.49
N LYS A 97 -15.36 14.01 -10.64
CA LYS A 97 -15.08 13.91 -9.19
C LYS A 97 -13.73 13.27 -8.89
N VAL A 98 -13.40 12.18 -9.60
CA VAL A 98 -12.11 11.50 -9.44
C VAL A 98 -10.95 12.42 -9.86
N GLU A 99 -11.10 13.20 -10.93
CA GLU A 99 -10.08 14.16 -11.37
C GLU A 99 -9.87 15.27 -10.34
N VAL A 100 -10.94 15.81 -9.77
CA VAL A 100 -10.87 16.82 -8.70
C VAL A 100 -10.15 16.26 -7.48
N GLU A 101 -10.46 15.04 -7.06
CA GLU A 101 -9.81 14.42 -5.91
C GLU A 101 -8.31 14.16 -6.17
N ARG A 102 -7.96 13.68 -7.36
CA ARG A 102 -6.56 13.50 -7.77
C ARG A 102 -5.78 14.81 -7.79
N ALA A 103 -6.37 15.86 -8.32
CA ALA A 103 -5.75 17.18 -8.33
C ALA A 103 -5.53 17.69 -6.89
N ALA A 104 -6.49 17.49 -6.00
CA ALA A 104 -6.37 17.85 -4.59
C ALA A 104 -5.25 17.05 -3.89
N GLN A 105 -5.15 15.75 -4.17
CA GLN A 105 -4.09 14.90 -3.63
C GLN A 105 -2.70 15.36 -4.10
N GLN A 106 -2.55 15.64 -5.38
CA GLN A 106 -1.29 16.12 -5.94
C GLN A 106 -0.90 17.49 -5.37
N ALA A 107 -1.85 18.40 -5.24
CA ALA A 107 -1.61 19.71 -4.66
C ALA A 107 -1.18 19.61 -3.17
N ALA A 108 -1.83 18.75 -2.40
CA ALA A 108 -1.49 18.51 -0.99
C ALA A 108 -0.08 17.91 -0.86
N LYS A 109 0.27 16.93 -1.69
CA LYS A 109 1.62 16.34 -1.74
C LYS A 109 2.66 17.40 -2.10
N GLN A 110 2.39 18.23 -3.11
CA GLN A 110 3.32 19.29 -3.54
C GLN A 110 3.55 20.33 -2.44
N GLN A 111 2.51 20.72 -1.71
CA GLN A 111 2.64 21.63 -0.56
C GLN A 111 3.54 21.03 0.52
N ALA A 112 3.37 19.76 0.86
CA ALA A 112 4.20 19.08 1.85
C ALA A 112 5.67 18.98 1.39
N LEU A 113 5.93 18.74 0.09
CA LEU A 113 7.28 18.71 -0.47
C LEU A 113 7.94 20.08 -0.45
N VAL A 114 7.21 21.15 -0.75
CA VAL A 114 7.73 22.54 -0.64
C VAL A 114 8.11 22.84 0.82
N ALA A 115 7.27 22.47 1.77
CA ALA A 115 7.56 22.61 3.19
C ALA A 115 8.81 21.78 3.59
N SER A 116 8.93 20.56 3.07
CA SER A 116 10.09 19.69 3.30
C SER A 116 11.39 20.31 2.80
N SER A 117 11.39 20.93 1.63
CA SER A 117 12.58 21.55 1.02
C SER A 117 13.10 22.77 1.79
N ALA A 118 12.26 23.39 2.61
CA ALA A 118 12.65 24.50 3.48
C ALA A 118 13.45 24.05 4.71
N ILE A 119 13.34 22.78 5.11
CA ILE A 119 14.03 22.20 6.27
C ILE A 119 15.40 21.67 5.84
N LYS A 120 16.49 22.33 6.27
CA LYS A 120 17.87 22.00 5.89
C LYS A 120 18.59 21.08 6.89
N VAL A 121 17.84 20.22 7.56
CA VAL A 121 18.36 19.28 8.56
C VAL A 121 18.03 17.87 8.14
N ALA A 122 18.99 16.95 8.27
CA ALA A 122 18.82 15.53 7.95
C ALA A 122 18.20 15.33 6.54
N GLU A 123 18.74 16.01 5.53
CA GLU A 123 18.22 15.96 4.15
C GLU A 123 18.31 14.56 3.53
N ASP A 124 19.38 13.82 3.87
CA ASP A 124 19.61 12.45 3.37
C ASP A 124 18.89 11.37 4.19
N LEU A 125 18.16 11.79 5.23
CA LEU A 125 17.45 10.84 6.11
C LEU A 125 16.30 10.17 5.33
N LYS A 126 16.21 8.87 5.51
CA LYS A 126 15.10 8.04 5.04
C LYS A 126 14.56 7.23 6.18
N VAL A 127 13.26 7.15 6.30
CA VAL A 127 12.57 6.41 7.35
C VAL A 127 11.41 5.61 6.77
N LEU A 128 11.04 4.51 7.45
CA LEU A 128 9.82 3.78 7.13
C LEU A 128 8.67 4.29 8.01
N VAL A 129 7.52 4.46 7.38
CA VAL A 129 6.25 4.84 8.03
C VAL A 129 5.18 3.84 7.63
N ALA A 130 4.55 3.22 8.62
CA ALA A 130 3.39 2.37 8.41
C ALA A 130 2.11 3.22 8.42
N VAL A 131 1.14 2.86 7.61
CA VAL A 131 -0.13 3.60 7.51
C VAL A 131 -1.31 2.63 7.54
N ALA A 132 -2.26 2.91 8.41
CA ALA A 132 -3.53 2.21 8.50
C ALA A 132 -4.58 2.88 7.61
N THR A 133 -5.08 2.17 6.62
CA THR A 133 -6.03 2.71 5.65
C THR A 133 -7.05 1.68 5.19
N LYS A 134 -8.30 2.13 5.00
CA LYS A 134 -9.39 1.40 4.32
C LYS A 134 -9.39 1.67 2.81
N GLY A 135 -8.42 2.42 2.30
CA GLY A 135 -8.35 2.83 0.91
C GLY A 135 -8.62 4.33 0.70
N GLY A 136 -8.76 4.73 -0.58
CA GLY A 136 -8.95 6.13 -0.95
C GLY A 136 -7.71 7.00 -0.75
N GLY A 137 -6.53 6.41 -0.52
CA GLY A 137 -5.29 7.16 -0.31
C GLY A 137 -5.27 8.01 0.95
N ARG A 138 -6.06 7.67 1.98
CA ARG A 138 -6.21 8.45 3.21
C ARG A 138 -5.87 7.66 4.46
N VAL A 139 -5.43 8.35 5.51
CA VAL A 139 -5.26 7.80 6.86
C VAL A 139 -6.65 7.69 7.50
N ASN A 140 -7.29 6.54 7.40
CA ASN A 140 -8.71 6.41 7.77
C ASN A 140 -9.08 5.10 8.47
N GLU A 141 -8.08 4.28 8.88
CA GLU A 141 -8.35 3.02 9.59
C GLU A 141 -7.97 3.13 11.07
N HIS A 142 -8.78 2.49 11.93
CA HIS A 142 -8.48 2.31 13.34
C HIS A 142 -7.42 1.21 13.53
N PHE A 143 -6.40 1.45 14.38
CA PHE A 143 -5.31 0.50 14.61
C PHE A 143 -5.78 -0.93 14.90
N GLY A 144 -6.78 -1.07 15.76
CA GLY A 144 -7.29 -2.37 16.16
C GLY A 144 -8.06 -3.13 15.06
N HIS A 145 -8.44 -2.47 13.98
CA HIS A 145 -9.18 -3.09 12.86
C HIS A 145 -8.30 -3.34 11.64
N VAL A 146 -7.03 -2.94 11.71
CA VAL A 146 -6.09 -3.13 10.61
C VAL A 146 -5.83 -4.61 10.37
N THR A 147 -5.97 -5.05 9.14
CA THR A 147 -5.54 -6.36 8.65
C THR A 147 -4.31 -6.25 7.77
N GLU A 148 -4.00 -5.03 7.30
CA GLU A 148 -2.86 -4.77 6.42
C GLU A 148 -2.42 -3.31 6.56
N PHE A 149 -1.13 -3.08 6.86
CA PHE A 149 -0.52 -1.76 6.80
C PHE A 149 0.09 -1.51 5.43
N GLN A 150 -0.08 -0.30 4.92
CA GLN A 150 0.75 0.22 3.83
C GLN A 150 2.03 0.80 4.42
N VAL A 151 3.18 0.49 3.84
CA VAL A 151 4.47 0.99 4.29
C VAL A 151 5.06 1.91 3.24
N PHE A 152 5.52 3.07 3.69
CA PHE A 152 6.16 4.10 2.87
C PHE A 152 7.59 4.35 3.33
N GLU A 153 8.52 4.44 2.40
CA GLU A 153 9.82 5.06 2.62
C GLU A 153 9.66 6.57 2.43
N VAL A 154 9.94 7.34 3.46
CA VAL A 154 9.76 8.79 3.47
C VAL A 154 11.12 9.48 3.56
N SER A 155 11.33 10.44 2.68
CA SER A 155 12.51 11.27 2.60
C SER A 155 12.13 12.75 2.44
N ALA A 156 13.11 13.64 2.41
CA ALA A 156 12.86 15.05 2.12
C ALA A 156 12.28 15.30 0.72
N ALA A 157 12.52 14.37 -0.22
CA ALA A 157 12.13 14.49 -1.61
C ALA A 157 10.79 13.81 -1.94
N GLU A 158 10.41 12.78 -1.18
CA GLU A 158 9.22 11.99 -1.52
C GLU A 158 8.76 11.08 -0.37
N ALA A 159 7.51 10.67 -0.43
CA ALA A 159 6.98 9.50 0.27
C ALA A 159 6.70 8.41 -0.77
N LEU A 160 7.49 7.34 -0.74
CA LEU A 160 7.46 6.26 -1.71
C LEU A 160 6.80 5.02 -1.09
N PHE A 161 5.71 4.54 -1.69
CA PHE A 161 5.11 3.28 -1.28
C PHE A 161 6.08 2.12 -1.54
N VAL A 162 6.39 1.33 -0.50
CA VAL A 162 7.35 0.22 -0.59
C VAL A 162 6.71 -1.15 -0.39
N GLY A 163 5.52 -1.23 0.17
CA GLY A 163 4.82 -2.52 0.29
C GLY A 163 3.69 -2.54 1.29
N HIS A 164 3.10 -3.73 1.44
CA HIS A 164 2.06 -4.04 2.41
C HIS A 164 2.59 -5.01 3.47
N ARG A 165 2.06 -4.90 4.69
CA ARG A 165 2.32 -5.85 5.77
C ARG A 165 1.01 -6.31 6.36
N ARG A 166 0.69 -7.56 6.13
CA ARG A 166 -0.50 -8.21 6.71
C ARG A 166 -0.28 -8.51 8.17
N VAL A 167 -1.33 -8.34 8.93
CA VAL A 167 -1.40 -8.63 10.35
C VAL A 167 -2.76 -9.24 10.68
N ASP A 168 -2.81 -9.97 11.78
CA ASP A 168 -4.09 -10.41 12.34
C ASP A 168 -4.74 -9.22 13.07
N GLN A 169 -6.03 -9.08 12.90
CA GLN A 169 -6.77 -7.98 13.49
C GLN A 169 -6.68 -8.01 15.03
N TYR A 170 -6.22 -6.90 15.63
CA TYR A 170 -6.05 -6.81 17.08
C TYR A 170 -7.37 -6.74 17.84
N CYS A 171 -8.38 -6.01 17.32
CA CYS A 171 -9.69 -5.90 17.99
C CYS A 171 -10.72 -6.82 17.34
N GLU A 172 -11.23 -7.77 18.13
CA GLU A 172 -12.36 -8.61 17.78
C GLU A 172 -13.53 -8.31 18.73
N GLY A 173 -14.73 -8.10 18.17
CA GLY A 173 -15.95 -7.86 18.98
C GLY A 173 -15.90 -6.62 19.88
N GLY A 174 -15.01 -5.64 19.60
CA GLY A 174 -14.88 -4.40 20.37
C GLY A 174 -13.88 -4.45 21.53
N ALA A 175 -13.23 -5.58 21.76
CA ALA A 175 -12.14 -5.74 22.74
C ALA A 175 -10.80 -6.01 22.05
N GLY A 176 -9.70 -5.53 22.62
CA GLY A 176 -8.36 -5.86 22.17
C GLY A 176 -7.97 -7.30 22.53
N ASN A 177 -7.29 -7.98 21.63
CA ASN A 177 -6.71 -9.29 21.89
C ASN A 177 -5.21 -9.12 22.20
N ASP A 178 -4.86 -9.17 23.48
CA ASP A 178 -3.50 -8.96 23.97
C ASP A 178 -2.51 -10.02 23.42
N GLU A 179 -2.97 -11.20 23.02
CA GLU A 179 -2.13 -12.22 22.41
C GLU A 179 -1.69 -11.85 20.99
N GLN A 180 -2.49 -11.06 20.28
CA GLN A 180 -2.19 -10.65 18.90
C GLN A 180 -1.35 -9.37 18.82
N LEU A 181 -1.42 -8.49 19.82
CA LEU A 181 -0.72 -7.21 19.81
C LEU A 181 0.80 -7.34 19.56
N PRO A 182 1.53 -8.29 20.17
CA PRO A 182 2.96 -8.45 19.90
C PRO A 182 3.26 -8.82 18.43
N SER A 183 2.38 -9.54 17.76
CA SER A 183 2.56 -9.88 16.33
C SER A 183 2.35 -8.67 15.44
N VAL A 184 1.34 -7.85 15.73
CA VAL A 184 1.07 -6.59 15.01
C VAL A 184 2.22 -5.61 15.17
N VAL A 185 2.70 -5.40 16.42
CA VAL A 185 3.86 -4.55 16.71
C VAL A 185 5.10 -5.05 15.96
N ARG A 186 5.37 -6.35 15.99
CA ARG A 186 6.52 -6.95 15.30
C ARG A 186 6.48 -6.73 13.79
N ALA A 187 5.30 -6.73 13.18
CA ALA A 187 5.14 -6.51 11.75
C ALA A 187 5.60 -5.13 11.28
N ILE A 188 5.63 -4.14 12.18
CA ILE A 188 5.98 -2.74 11.87
C ILE A 188 7.10 -2.18 12.74
N ASN A 189 7.84 -3.03 13.50
CA ASN A 189 8.86 -2.59 14.45
C ASN A 189 10.11 -1.96 13.79
N ASP A 190 10.28 -2.09 12.49
CA ASP A 190 11.29 -1.40 11.68
C ASP A 190 10.82 -0.05 11.16
N CYS A 191 9.52 0.27 11.31
CA CYS A 191 9.00 1.59 11.02
C CYS A 191 9.29 2.58 12.15
N HIS A 192 9.45 3.87 11.80
CA HIS A 192 9.65 4.94 12.78
C HIS A 192 8.33 5.45 13.34
N ALA A 193 7.27 5.37 12.56
CA ALA A 193 5.93 5.75 12.97
C ALA A 193 4.87 4.86 12.35
N VAL A 194 3.68 4.87 12.96
CA VAL A 194 2.46 4.33 12.39
C VAL A 194 1.37 5.39 12.40
N LEU A 195 0.86 5.75 11.21
CA LEU A 195 -0.23 6.72 11.04
C LEU A 195 -1.56 5.96 11.04
N VAL A 196 -2.45 6.36 11.93
CA VAL A 196 -3.75 5.70 12.16
C VAL A 196 -4.86 6.74 12.34
N ALA A 197 -6.11 6.36 12.08
CA ALA A 197 -7.24 7.22 12.39
C ALA A 197 -7.54 7.28 13.89
N LYS A 198 -7.31 6.18 14.59
CA LYS A 198 -7.52 6.06 16.04
C LYS A 198 -6.74 4.89 16.59
N ILE A 199 -6.25 5.03 17.84
CA ILE A 199 -5.53 3.98 18.54
C ILE A 199 -5.83 4.08 20.04
N GLY A 200 -5.93 2.92 20.71
CA GLY A 200 -6.12 2.84 22.16
C GLY A 200 -4.82 3.05 22.93
N ALA A 201 -4.92 3.22 24.25
CA ALA A 201 -3.77 3.45 25.13
C ALA A 201 -2.79 2.26 25.13
N CYS A 202 -3.27 1.04 25.35
CA CYS A 202 -2.44 -0.16 25.42
C CYS A 202 -1.57 -0.33 24.16
N PRO A 203 -2.11 -0.34 22.92
CA PRO A 203 -1.24 -0.41 21.74
C PRO A 203 -0.34 0.82 21.54
N LYS A 204 -0.70 2.02 22.03
CA LYS A 204 0.21 3.18 22.04
C LYS A 204 1.46 2.92 22.87
N ASP A 205 1.29 2.36 24.06
CA ASP A 205 2.38 2.09 25.00
C ASP A 205 3.32 1.00 24.42
N GLU A 206 2.76 -0.06 23.87
CA GLU A 206 3.54 -1.16 23.25
C GLU A 206 4.33 -0.71 22.02
N LEU A 207 3.72 0.08 21.14
CA LEU A 207 4.40 0.66 19.99
C LEU A 207 5.53 1.59 20.41
N THR A 208 5.27 2.45 21.39
CA THR A 208 6.27 3.36 21.94
C THR A 208 7.42 2.60 22.55
N ALA A 209 7.16 1.53 23.32
CA ALA A 209 8.17 0.65 23.87
C ALA A 209 9.01 -0.05 22.78
N ALA A 210 8.38 -0.40 21.65
CA ALA A 210 9.06 -0.91 20.47
C ALA A 210 9.77 0.19 19.67
N GLY A 211 9.62 1.47 20.08
CA GLY A 211 10.19 2.65 19.46
C GLY A 211 9.49 3.06 18.15
N VAL A 212 8.28 2.60 17.91
CA VAL A 212 7.42 3.05 16.81
C VAL A 212 6.51 4.15 17.34
N GLU A 213 6.55 5.34 16.74
CA GLU A 213 5.71 6.46 17.16
C GLU A 213 4.26 6.27 16.68
N PRO A 214 3.28 6.12 17.58
CA PRO A 214 1.87 6.06 17.20
C PRO A 214 1.32 7.47 16.95
N VAL A 215 0.80 7.72 15.74
CA VAL A 215 0.38 9.04 15.28
C VAL A 215 -1.07 8.99 14.81
N ASP A 216 -1.96 9.75 15.47
CA ASP A 216 -3.39 9.79 15.17
C ASP A 216 -3.91 11.20 14.81
N GLN A 217 -3.00 12.16 14.61
CA GLN A 217 -3.36 13.55 14.31
C GLN A 217 -3.69 13.82 12.84
N TYR A 218 -3.35 12.89 11.93
CA TYR A 218 -3.54 13.05 10.49
C TYR A 218 -4.77 12.31 9.95
N VAL A 219 -5.77 12.06 10.78
CA VAL A 219 -6.99 11.37 10.36
C VAL A 219 -7.69 12.09 9.21
N GLY A 220 -7.99 11.33 8.15
CA GLY A 220 -8.63 11.84 6.94
C GLY A 220 -7.70 12.52 5.94
N GLU A 221 -6.45 12.82 6.29
CA GLU A 221 -5.47 13.39 5.38
C GLU A 221 -5.03 12.38 4.31
N PHE A 222 -4.56 12.89 3.17
CA PHE A 222 -3.90 12.05 2.16
C PHE A 222 -2.61 11.45 2.71
N ILE A 223 -2.38 10.17 2.46
CA ILE A 223 -1.28 9.39 3.05
C ILE A 223 0.07 10.02 2.78
N GLU A 224 0.37 10.37 1.51
CA GLU A 224 1.67 10.92 1.16
C GLU A 224 1.92 12.28 1.84
N LYS A 225 0.88 13.12 1.93
CA LYS A 225 0.96 14.39 2.65
C LYS A 225 1.19 14.16 4.15
N ALA A 226 0.40 13.29 4.77
CA ALA A 226 0.50 12.99 6.20
C ALA A 226 1.89 12.41 6.56
N ALA A 227 2.42 11.52 5.73
CA ALA A 227 3.75 10.96 5.91
C ALA A 227 4.86 12.00 5.79
N LEU A 228 4.76 12.92 4.81
CA LEU A 228 5.71 14.02 4.64
C LEU A 228 5.61 15.05 5.78
N ASP A 229 4.41 15.41 6.22
CA ASP A 229 4.21 16.36 7.32
C ASP A 229 4.76 15.81 8.63
N TRP A 230 4.47 14.52 8.93
CA TRP A 230 5.08 13.86 10.08
C TRP A 230 6.61 13.82 9.97
N PHE A 231 7.15 13.49 8.81
CA PHE A 231 8.60 13.43 8.59
C PHE A 231 9.26 14.79 8.77
N ASN A 232 8.62 15.87 8.31
CA ASN A 232 9.09 17.22 8.50
C ASN A 232 9.16 17.61 9.99
N ASP A 233 8.13 17.27 10.75
CA ASP A 233 8.10 17.44 12.21
C ASP A 233 9.19 16.58 12.88
N TYR A 234 9.36 15.34 12.47
CA TYR A 234 10.39 14.44 12.97
C TYR A 234 11.80 15.01 12.75
N ARG A 235 12.11 15.55 11.55
CA ARG A 235 13.36 16.22 11.26
C ARG A 235 13.57 17.48 12.12
N ALA A 236 12.53 18.27 12.33
CA ALA A 236 12.60 19.44 13.21
C ALA A 236 12.88 19.04 14.67
N ARG A 237 12.29 17.95 15.15
CA ARG A 237 12.59 17.41 16.50
C ARG A 237 14.02 16.87 16.62
N ILE A 238 14.55 16.26 15.57
CA ILE A 238 15.98 15.88 15.52
C ILE A 238 16.86 17.14 15.59
N ALA A 239 16.55 18.17 14.82
CA ALA A 239 17.31 19.41 14.80
C ALA A 239 17.36 20.13 16.15
N SER A 240 16.26 20.08 16.88
CA SER A 240 16.18 20.67 18.24
C SER A 240 16.80 19.80 19.35
N GLY A 241 17.25 18.58 19.02
CA GLY A 241 17.71 17.59 19.99
C GLY A 241 16.62 16.94 20.84
N ALA A 242 15.34 17.18 20.51
CA ALA A 242 14.21 16.58 21.23
C ALA A 242 14.08 15.07 20.95
N VAL A 243 14.57 14.60 19.80
CA VAL A 243 14.59 13.20 19.40
C VAL A 243 15.95 12.84 18.86
N VAL A 244 16.44 11.67 19.24
CA VAL A 244 17.65 11.07 18.65
C VAL A 244 17.21 10.07 17.61
N HIS A 245 17.64 10.27 16.35
CA HIS A 245 17.35 9.32 15.29
C HIS A 245 18.01 7.97 15.58
N GLN A 246 17.22 6.92 15.49
CA GLN A 246 17.69 5.54 15.56
C GLN A 246 17.48 4.91 14.18
N ALA A 247 18.56 4.46 13.55
CA ALA A 247 18.47 3.77 12.26
C ALA A 247 17.64 2.48 12.42
N ARG A 248 16.60 2.35 11.59
CA ARG A 248 15.69 1.21 11.56
C ARG A 248 15.43 0.84 10.10
N GLY A 249 15.25 -0.42 9.82
CA GLY A 249 14.80 -0.88 8.50
C GLY A 249 15.80 -0.77 7.35
N ASP A 250 16.84 0.04 7.43
CA ASP A 250 17.79 0.31 6.35
C ASP A 250 18.51 -0.96 5.84
N ALA A 251 18.77 -1.92 6.73
CA ALA A 251 19.43 -3.17 6.37
C ALA A 251 18.50 -4.13 5.62
N GLN A 252 17.20 -4.08 5.87
CA GLN A 252 16.24 -5.01 5.28
C GLN A 252 15.75 -4.54 3.90
N ILE A 253 15.65 -3.24 3.67
CA ILE A 253 15.31 -2.69 2.35
C ILE A 253 16.41 -3.01 1.34
N ARG A 254 17.68 -2.88 1.73
CA ARG A 254 18.85 -3.17 0.87
C ARG A 254 19.03 -4.64 0.55
N GLN A 255 18.55 -5.55 1.39
CA GLN A 255 18.69 -7.00 1.18
C GLN A 255 17.56 -7.62 0.36
N GLY A 256 16.61 -6.82 -0.15
CA GLY A 256 15.50 -7.36 -0.97
C GLY A 256 14.63 -8.38 -0.22
N ALA A 257 14.64 -8.31 1.12
CA ALA A 257 13.86 -9.20 1.98
C ALA A 257 12.36 -8.85 1.97
N PHE A 258 11.77 -8.79 0.79
CA PHE A 258 10.37 -9.16 0.61
C PHE A 258 10.29 -10.69 0.64
N THR A 259 10.94 -11.29 1.64
CA THR A 259 10.85 -12.72 1.89
C THR A 259 9.57 -13.01 2.64
N ASN A 260 8.63 -13.57 1.89
CA ASN A 260 7.82 -14.67 2.36
C ASN A 260 6.80 -14.40 3.46
N LEU A 261 5.63 -14.00 3.01
CA LEU A 261 4.41 -14.52 3.59
C LEU A 261 3.85 -15.63 2.68
N ALA A 262 4.65 -16.64 2.41
CA ALA A 262 4.21 -17.95 1.98
C ALA A 262 5.10 -18.95 2.73
N GLY A 263 4.48 -19.80 3.53
CA GLY A 263 5.14 -20.78 4.36
C GLY A 263 6.16 -21.58 3.58
N GLY A 264 7.38 -21.66 4.12
CA GLY A 264 8.48 -22.38 3.52
C GLY A 264 8.18 -23.85 3.37
N VAL A 265 8.45 -24.38 2.19
CA VAL A 265 8.95 -25.73 2.04
C VAL A 265 10.41 -25.58 1.64
N ALA A 266 11.30 -25.89 2.57
CA ALA A 266 12.70 -26.11 2.29
C ALA A 266 12.77 -27.32 1.34
N LEU A 267 13.29 -27.13 0.15
CA LEU A 267 13.85 -28.22 -0.64
C LEU A 267 15.35 -28.20 -0.43
N ALA A 268 15.79 -29.19 0.32
CA ALA A 268 17.19 -29.57 0.45
C ALA A 268 17.65 -30.28 -0.82
N ALA A 269 18.96 -30.14 -1.07
CA ALA A 269 19.88 -30.71 -2.04
C ALA A 269 20.06 -29.98 -3.35
#